data_4ed3e47af72b3fc3a6821aebc428cba8
#
_entry.id   4ed3e47af72b3fc3a6821aebc428cba8
#
_cell.length_a   1.000
_cell.length_b   1.000
_cell.length_c   1.000
_cell.angle_alpha   90.00
_cell.angle_beta   90.00
_cell.angle_gamma   90.00
#
_symmetry.space_group_name_H-M   'P 1'
#
loop_
_entity.id
_entity.type
_entity.pdbx_description
1 polymer ?
#
loop_
_entity_poly.entity_id
_entity_poly.type
_entity_poly.pdbx_seq_one_letter_code
_entity_poly.pdbx_strand_id
1 'polypeptide(L)'
;MTQLPARYDHVGSFLRPKYLLEAREQKAKGEITPEQLRKVEDRAITEIVKFQEDVGLKSITDGEFRRTYFHIDFLDQLGGVKTDIPVTIQKPDGTQELAPPVMRVVDKVRHVKNIQLADFQYLKSQVTKGNTPKVSIPSPTMLHFRGGRAGISREAYPELDPTFYDDVANAYGDELRSLAAAGATYVQMDDTNLAYLCDERMREAARARGDDPNELPHRYAAFINKVVAQKPAGMLLAMHLCRGNFKSTHAAAGNYEPVAEALLREMNLDAYFMEY
;
A
#
# COMPACT_ATOMS: atom_id res chain seq x y z
N MET A 1 -1.67 6.49 -24.23
CA MET A 1 -0.89 6.39 -22.98
C MET A 1 -1.34 7.51 -22.07
N THR A 2 -1.74 7.20 -20.86
CA THR A 2 -2.10 8.22 -19.86
C THR A 2 -0.78 8.86 -19.41
N GLN A 3 -0.68 10.19 -19.53
CA GLN A 3 0.54 10.92 -19.18
C GLN A 3 0.51 11.25 -17.69
N LEU A 4 1.63 11.07 -16.97
CA LEU A 4 1.80 11.57 -15.60
C LEU A 4 1.55 13.07 -15.54
N PRO A 5 0.93 13.59 -14.45
CA PRO A 5 0.67 15.02 -14.28
C PRO A 5 1.93 15.89 -14.33
N ALA A 6 3.08 15.34 -13.92
CA ALA A 6 4.38 16.02 -13.94
C ALA A 6 5.53 15.02 -14.09
N ARG A 7 6.76 15.53 -14.34
CA ARG A 7 7.99 14.72 -14.38
C ARG A 7 8.49 14.31 -12.99
N TYR A 8 8.03 14.97 -11.96
CA TYR A 8 8.35 14.70 -10.56
C TYR A 8 7.07 14.48 -9.79
N ASP A 9 7.14 13.65 -8.79
CA ASP A 9 6.01 13.28 -7.97
C ASP A 9 6.48 13.02 -6.54
N HIS A 10 5.58 13.19 -5.57
CA HIS A 10 5.83 12.80 -4.21
C HIS A 10 5.40 11.34 -4.01
N VAL A 11 6.25 10.57 -3.35
CA VAL A 11 6.02 9.17 -3.02
C VAL A 11 6.19 8.98 -1.51
N GLY A 12 5.24 8.27 -0.91
CA GLY A 12 5.26 7.97 0.52
C GLY A 12 4.69 9.08 1.41
N SER A 13 4.86 8.90 2.73
CA SER A 13 4.28 9.79 3.73
C SER A 13 5.14 11.03 3.99
N PHE A 14 4.47 12.14 4.27
CA PHE A 14 5.11 13.32 4.85
C PHE A 14 5.34 13.16 6.36
N LEU A 15 6.27 13.95 6.91
CA LEU A 15 6.46 14.03 8.35
C LEU A 15 5.22 14.62 9.01
N ARG A 16 4.67 13.89 9.96
CA ARG A 16 3.49 14.32 10.71
C ARG A 16 3.83 15.48 11.64
N PRO A 17 3.03 16.55 11.64
CA PRO A 17 3.23 17.65 12.60
C PRO A 17 3.03 17.16 14.03
N LYS A 18 3.75 17.79 14.98
CA LYS A 18 3.78 17.38 16.38
C LYS A 18 2.36 17.30 17.00
N TYR A 19 1.51 18.30 16.73
CA TYR A 19 0.15 18.32 17.25
C TYR A 19 -0.72 17.12 16.76
N LEU A 20 -0.44 16.59 15.56
CA LEU A 20 -1.13 15.40 15.05
C LEU A 20 -0.66 14.14 15.79
N LEU A 21 0.64 14.02 16.07
CA LEU A 21 1.17 12.92 16.86
C LEU A 21 0.60 12.92 18.27
N GLU A 22 0.57 14.09 18.93
CA GLU A 22 -0.04 14.28 20.26
C GLU A 22 -1.53 13.88 20.27
N ALA A 23 -2.30 14.31 19.26
CA ALA A 23 -3.72 13.92 19.15
C ALA A 23 -3.90 12.41 18.98
N ARG A 24 -3.03 11.74 18.24
CA ARG A 24 -3.04 10.27 18.09
C ARG A 24 -2.79 9.56 19.42
N GLU A 25 -1.83 10.08 20.21
CA GLU A 25 -1.57 9.56 21.56
C GLU A 25 -2.75 9.76 22.49
N GLN A 26 -3.37 10.94 22.48
CA GLN A 26 -4.57 11.24 23.25
C GLN A 26 -5.73 10.30 22.89
N LYS A 27 -5.93 10.05 21.60
CA LYS A 27 -6.94 9.09 21.13
C LYS A 27 -6.63 7.67 21.61
N ALA A 28 -5.36 7.24 21.55
CA ALA A 28 -4.96 5.92 22.04
C ALA A 28 -5.19 5.75 23.55
N LYS A 29 -5.06 6.84 24.32
CA LYS A 29 -5.39 6.87 25.76
C LYS A 29 -6.88 7.06 26.06
N GLY A 30 -7.73 7.26 25.04
CA GLY A 30 -9.15 7.53 25.22
C GLY A 30 -9.49 8.95 25.70
N GLU A 31 -8.54 9.89 25.62
CA GLU A 31 -8.69 11.28 26.05
C GLU A 31 -9.48 12.12 25.04
N ILE A 32 -9.47 11.73 23.77
CA ILE A 32 -10.27 12.34 22.69
C ILE A 32 -11.03 11.30 21.89
N THR A 33 -12.13 11.71 21.28
CA THR A 33 -12.94 10.83 20.42
C THR A 33 -12.34 10.66 19.02
N PRO A 34 -12.75 9.63 18.24
CA PRO A 34 -12.37 9.49 16.85
C PRO A 34 -12.71 10.73 16.01
N GLU A 35 -13.85 11.37 16.25
CA GLU A 35 -14.28 12.57 15.53
C GLU A 35 -13.41 13.80 15.86
N GLN A 36 -12.92 13.89 17.11
CA GLN A 36 -11.96 14.92 17.50
C GLN A 36 -10.61 14.69 16.82
N LEU A 37 -10.12 13.46 16.79
CA LEU A 37 -8.91 13.12 16.04
C LEU A 37 -9.09 13.48 14.55
N ARG A 38 -10.23 13.09 13.93
CA ARG A 38 -10.53 13.37 12.53
C ARG A 38 -10.40 14.86 12.19
N LYS A 39 -10.87 15.76 13.05
CA LYS A 39 -10.72 17.21 12.88
C LYS A 39 -9.25 17.66 12.89
N VAL A 40 -8.42 17.03 13.72
CA VAL A 40 -6.98 17.33 13.77
C VAL A 40 -6.28 16.82 12.50
N GLU A 41 -6.65 15.64 12.03
CA GLU A 41 -6.17 15.06 10.77
C GLU A 41 -6.59 15.93 9.57
N ASP A 42 -7.84 16.38 9.53
CA ASP A 42 -8.37 17.26 8.48
C ASP A 42 -7.54 18.56 8.39
N ARG A 43 -7.26 19.19 9.54
CA ARG A 43 -6.40 20.35 9.60
C ARG A 43 -5.00 20.06 9.03
N ALA A 44 -4.37 18.99 9.49
CA ALA A 44 -3.03 18.61 9.05
C ALA A 44 -2.99 18.32 7.54
N ILE A 45 -4.01 17.68 7.00
CA ILE A 45 -4.14 17.40 5.56
C ILE A 45 -4.31 18.70 4.78
N THR A 46 -5.14 19.64 5.25
CA THR A 46 -5.27 20.95 4.60
C THR A 46 -3.92 21.69 4.54
N GLU A 47 -3.17 21.68 5.64
CA GLU A 47 -1.85 22.31 5.71
C GLU A 47 -0.83 21.65 4.75
N ILE A 48 -0.80 20.30 4.69
CA ILE A 48 0.15 19.60 3.80
C ILE A 48 -0.25 19.69 2.32
N VAL A 49 -1.53 19.71 1.99
CA VAL A 49 -2.01 19.98 0.62
C VAL A 49 -1.52 21.35 0.16
N LYS A 50 -1.76 22.39 0.98
CA LYS A 50 -1.29 23.73 0.66
C LYS A 50 0.23 23.77 0.46
N PHE A 51 1.00 23.13 1.35
CA PHE A 51 2.46 23.07 1.22
C PHE A 51 2.89 22.43 -0.11
N GLN A 52 2.28 21.29 -0.48
CA GLN A 52 2.59 20.61 -1.74
C GLN A 52 2.30 21.53 -2.96
N GLU A 53 1.21 22.26 -2.94
CA GLU A 53 0.86 23.20 -4.00
C GLU A 53 1.79 24.41 -4.04
N ASP A 54 2.15 24.96 -2.90
CA ASP A 54 3.06 26.11 -2.79
C ASP A 54 4.47 25.78 -3.32
N VAL A 55 4.94 24.55 -3.15
CA VAL A 55 6.23 24.10 -3.75
C VAL A 55 6.11 23.62 -5.20
N GLY A 56 4.92 23.66 -5.78
CA GLY A 56 4.67 23.44 -7.19
C GLY A 56 4.40 21.99 -7.59
N LEU A 57 4.15 21.06 -6.65
CA LEU A 57 3.70 19.71 -6.97
C LEU A 57 2.38 19.75 -7.74
N LYS A 58 2.21 18.80 -8.65
CA LYS A 58 0.99 18.65 -9.49
C LYS A 58 0.14 17.47 -9.09
N SER A 59 0.74 16.46 -8.49
CA SER A 59 0.07 15.32 -7.88
C SER A 59 0.08 15.53 -6.37
N ILE A 60 -1.08 15.64 -5.76
CA ILE A 60 -1.24 16.07 -4.38
C ILE A 60 -1.80 14.91 -3.56
N THR A 61 -1.12 14.58 -2.45
CA THR A 61 -1.54 13.52 -1.53
C THR A 61 -2.06 14.11 -0.21
N ASP A 62 -2.73 13.29 0.59
CA ASP A 62 -3.10 13.62 1.98
C ASP A 62 -1.93 13.51 2.97
N GLY A 63 -0.71 13.26 2.46
CA GLY A 63 0.49 13.04 3.26
C GLY A 63 0.51 11.72 4.03
N GLU A 64 -0.49 10.86 3.82
CA GLU A 64 -0.74 9.61 4.56
C GLU A 64 -0.95 9.86 6.08
N PHE A 65 -1.49 11.02 6.42
CA PHE A 65 -1.59 11.49 7.80
C PHE A 65 -2.61 10.72 8.64
N ARG A 66 -3.52 9.97 8.01
CA ARG A 66 -4.52 9.15 8.72
C ARG A 66 -4.03 7.74 9.00
N ARG A 67 -3.00 7.26 8.31
CA ARG A 67 -2.51 5.88 8.39
C ARG A 67 -1.55 5.69 9.56
N THR A 68 -1.62 4.53 10.18
CA THR A 68 -0.58 4.01 11.08
C THR A 68 0.39 3.16 10.30
N TYR A 69 -0.13 2.22 9.51
CA TYR A 69 0.65 1.37 8.60
C TYR A 69 0.15 1.53 7.17
N PHE A 70 1.06 1.70 6.22
CA PHE A 70 0.71 1.93 4.82
C PHE A 70 -0.10 0.77 4.20
N HIS A 71 0.08 -0.46 4.67
CA HIS A 71 -0.56 -1.65 4.12
C HIS A 71 -1.66 -2.23 5.01
N ILE A 72 -1.45 -2.30 6.32
CA ILE A 72 -2.41 -2.94 7.24
C ILE A 72 -3.72 -2.18 7.26
N ASP A 73 -3.65 -0.85 7.37
CA ASP A 73 -4.82 0.02 7.50
C ASP A 73 -5.80 -0.09 6.30
N PHE A 74 -5.31 -0.56 5.16
CA PHE A 74 -6.14 -0.86 3.99
C PHE A 74 -6.55 -2.34 3.96
N LEU A 75 -5.58 -3.25 4.05
CA LEU A 75 -5.81 -4.68 3.81
C LEU A 75 -6.68 -5.33 4.88
N ASP A 76 -6.59 -4.88 6.13
CA ASP A 76 -7.42 -5.35 7.24
C ASP A 76 -8.92 -4.99 7.10
N GLN A 77 -9.23 -4.07 6.19
CA GLN A 77 -10.61 -3.70 5.90
C GLN A 77 -11.26 -4.53 4.79
N LEU A 78 -10.49 -5.40 4.12
CA LEU A 78 -11.02 -6.38 3.18
C LEU A 78 -11.70 -7.52 3.95
N GLY A 79 -12.86 -7.97 3.46
CA GLY A 79 -13.48 -9.18 4.00
C GLY A 79 -12.56 -10.37 3.76
N GLY A 80 -12.49 -11.28 4.74
CA GLY A 80 -11.64 -12.46 4.68
C GLY A 80 -10.19 -12.25 5.11
N VAL A 81 -9.78 -11.02 5.39
CA VAL A 81 -8.46 -10.69 5.94
C VAL A 81 -8.58 -10.41 7.43
N LYS A 82 -7.61 -10.87 8.21
CA LYS A 82 -7.47 -10.56 9.63
C LYS A 82 -6.04 -10.23 9.97
N THR A 83 -5.88 -9.28 10.85
CA THR A 83 -4.61 -8.90 11.43
C THR A 83 -4.46 -9.54 12.79
N ASP A 84 -3.40 -10.32 13.00
CA ASP A 84 -3.06 -10.85 14.30
C ASP A 84 -2.43 -9.77 15.20
N ILE A 85 -2.63 -9.91 16.51
CA ILE A 85 -2.07 -9.00 17.51
C ILE A 85 -0.55 -8.96 17.37
N PRO A 86 0.09 -7.78 17.51
CA PRO A 86 1.53 -7.64 17.42
C PRO A 86 2.27 -8.59 18.35
N VAL A 87 3.19 -9.35 17.80
CA VAL A 87 4.10 -10.18 18.62
C VAL A 87 5.23 -9.29 19.11
N THR A 88 5.51 -9.33 20.40
CA THR A 88 6.68 -8.67 20.95
C THR A 88 7.93 -9.44 20.53
N ILE A 89 8.81 -8.80 19.77
CA ILE A 89 10.10 -9.38 19.38
C ILE A 89 11.16 -8.91 20.39
N GLN A 90 11.95 -9.85 20.90
CA GLN A 90 13.12 -9.53 21.70
C GLN A 90 14.31 -9.28 20.77
N LYS A 91 14.90 -8.10 20.85
CA LYS A 91 16.10 -7.75 20.08
C LYS A 91 17.34 -8.41 20.70
N PRO A 92 18.44 -8.54 19.92
CA PRO A 92 19.69 -9.05 20.43
C PRO A 92 20.30 -8.23 21.60
N ASP A 93 19.90 -6.95 21.71
CA ASP A 93 20.30 -6.05 22.81
C ASP A 93 19.42 -6.16 24.05
N GLY A 94 18.46 -7.10 24.06
CA GLY A 94 17.53 -7.34 25.18
C GLY A 94 16.33 -6.40 25.22
N THR A 95 16.22 -5.43 24.32
CA THR A 95 15.05 -4.55 24.24
C THR A 95 13.87 -5.27 23.54
N GLN A 96 12.65 -4.96 23.98
CA GLN A 96 11.43 -5.47 23.34
C GLN A 96 10.94 -4.48 22.29
N GLU A 97 10.63 -4.97 21.11
CA GLU A 97 9.99 -4.20 20.05
C GLU A 97 8.71 -4.89 19.59
N LEU A 98 7.65 -4.11 19.38
CA LEU A 98 6.44 -4.63 18.77
C LEU A 98 6.70 -4.86 17.28
N ALA A 99 6.66 -6.13 16.85
CA ALA A 99 6.66 -6.44 15.42
C ALA A 99 5.39 -5.88 14.77
N PRO A 100 5.46 -5.47 13.50
CA PRO A 100 4.24 -5.16 12.76
C PRO A 100 3.27 -6.34 12.82
N PRO A 101 1.96 -6.08 12.97
CA PRO A 101 0.97 -7.14 12.99
C PRO A 101 1.09 -8.02 11.74
N VAL A 102 0.87 -9.31 11.90
CA VAL A 102 0.88 -10.28 10.79
C VAL A 102 -0.54 -10.41 10.24
N MET A 103 -0.69 -10.16 8.95
CA MET A 103 -1.97 -10.37 8.27
C MET A 103 -2.11 -11.82 7.82
N ARG A 104 -3.32 -12.35 7.92
CA ARG A 104 -3.72 -13.65 7.37
C ARG A 104 -4.99 -13.54 6.57
N VAL A 105 -5.08 -14.33 5.53
CA VAL A 105 -6.32 -14.55 4.79
C VAL A 105 -7.01 -15.76 5.40
N VAL A 106 -8.12 -15.52 6.10
CA VAL A 106 -8.84 -16.53 6.88
C VAL A 106 -10.12 -17.01 6.19
N ASP A 107 -10.62 -16.26 5.20
CA ASP A 107 -11.80 -16.56 4.39
C ASP A 107 -11.62 -15.97 2.99
N LYS A 108 -12.61 -16.13 2.10
CA LYS A 108 -12.64 -15.51 0.78
C LYS A 108 -12.46 -13.99 0.87
N VAL A 109 -11.50 -13.47 0.10
CA VAL A 109 -11.23 -12.02 0.05
C VAL A 109 -12.33 -11.32 -0.72
N ARG A 110 -12.85 -10.24 -0.15
CA ARG A 110 -13.96 -9.46 -0.75
C ARG A 110 -13.81 -7.98 -0.40
N HIS A 111 -14.24 -7.13 -1.30
CA HIS A 111 -14.50 -5.71 -1.01
C HIS A 111 -15.83 -5.58 -0.29
N VAL A 112 -15.81 -5.31 1.00
CA VAL A 112 -17.01 -5.24 1.85
C VAL A 112 -17.46 -3.81 2.15
N LYS A 113 -16.60 -2.84 1.85
CA LYS A 113 -16.88 -1.40 2.00
C LYS A 113 -15.86 -0.59 1.21
N ASN A 114 -16.20 0.64 0.87
CA ASN A 114 -15.26 1.59 0.28
C ASN A 114 -14.22 2.00 1.34
N ILE A 115 -12.94 1.69 1.12
CA ILE A 115 -11.87 1.83 2.10
C ILE A 115 -11.31 3.27 2.09
N GLN A 116 -10.95 3.76 0.91
CA GLN A 116 -10.29 5.07 0.74
C GLN A 116 -11.25 6.20 0.31
N LEU A 117 -12.51 5.90 0.04
CA LEU A 117 -13.44 6.85 -0.56
C LEU A 117 -13.60 8.15 0.23
N ALA A 118 -13.84 8.05 1.55
CA ALA A 118 -14.04 9.23 2.39
C ALA A 118 -12.78 10.10 2.51
N ASP A 119 -11.61 9.47 2.55
CA ASP A 119 -10.33 10.16 2.63
C ASP A 119 -9.99 10.84 1.29
N PHE A 120 -10.25 10.15 0.18
CA PHE A 120 -10.13 10.73 -1.15
C PHE A 120 -11.06 11.93 -1.37
N GLN A 121 -12.32 11.82 -0.98
CA GLN A 121 -13.28 12.92 -1.11
C GLN A 121 -12.83 14.16 -0.33
N TYR A 122 -12.29 13.96 0.89
CA TYR A 122 -11.72 15.06 1.66
C TYR A 122 -10.50 15.67 0.95
N LEU A 123 -9.52 14.83 0.55
CA LEU A 123 -8.36 15.31 -0.21
C LEU A 123 -8.78 16.12 -1.44
N LYS A 124 -9.69 15.56 -2.25
CA LYS A 124 -10.20 16.23 -3.46
C LYS A 124 -10.84 17.59 -3.16
N SER A 125 -11.51 17.73 -2.02
CA SER A 125 -12.12 19.01 -1.61
C SER A 125 -11.10 20.08 -1.23
N GLN A 126 -9.86 19.67 -0.87
CA GLN A 126 -8.79 20.57 -0.48
C GLN A 126 -7.86 20.94 -1.65
N VAL A 127 -7.75 20.08 -2.67
CA VAL A 127 -6.85 20.29 -3.82
C VAL A 127 -7.42 21.36 -4.75
N THR A 128 -6.58 22.33 -5.10
CA THR A 128 -7.01 23.43 -5.99
C THR A 128 -7.13 22.98 -7.44
N LYS A 129 -7.96 23.68 -8.21
CA LYS A 129 -8.21 23.39 -9.62
C LYS A 129 -6.91 23.42 -10.43
N GLY A 130 -6.68 22.37 -11.21
CA GLY A 130 -5.49 22.21 -12.05
C GLY A 130 -4.41 21.31 -11.49
N ASN A 131 -4.53 20.91 -10.20
CA ASN A 131 -3.73 19.86 -9.60
C ASN A 131 -4.55 18.56 -9.53
N THR A 132 -3.87 17.42 -9.38
CA THR A 132 -4.47 16.08 -9.39
C THR A 132 -4.39 15.43 -8.00
N PRO A 133 -5.52 15.16 -7.34
CA PRO A 133 -5.52 14.36 -6.12
C PRO A 133 -5.02 12.95 -6.41
N LYS A 134 -4.03 12.48 -5.65
CA LYS A 134 -3.41 11.18 -5.77
C LYS A 134 -3.66 10.34 -4.52
N VAL A 135 -4.07 9.10 -4.70
CA VAL A 135 -4.30 8.12 -3.63
C VAL A 135 -3.23 7.04 -3.69
N SER A 136 -2.66 6.68 -2.54
CA SER A 136 -1.79 5.51 -2.41
C SER A 136 -2.54 4.39 -1.70
N ILE A 137 -2.43 3.16 -2.23
CA ILE A 137 -2.95 1.92 -1.64
C ILE A 137 -1.84 0.87 -1.64
N PRO A 138 -1.85 -0.12 -0.76
CA PRO A 138 -0.83 -1.18 -0.81
C PRO A 138 -0.97 -2.05 -2.04
N SER A 139 0.14 -2.65 -2.48
CA SER A 139 0.12 -3.70 -3.51
C SER A 139 -0.63 -4.95 -3.01
N PRO A 140 -1.40 -5.63 -3.88
CA PRO A 140 -2.12 -6.86 -3.52
C PRO A 140 -1.18 -8.02 -3.13
N THR A 141 0.07 -7.99 -3.58
CA THR A 141 1.09 -9.00 -3.25
C THR A 141 1.39 -9.09 -1.76
N MET A 142 1.09 -8.03 -0.98
CA MET A 142 1.24 -7.98 0.46
C MET A 142 0.45 -9.07 1.20
N LEU A 143 -0.68 -9.54 0.65
CA LEU A 143 -1.49 -10.61 1.22
C LEU A 143 -0.82 -11.99 1.11
N HIS A 144 0.17 -12.14 0.23
CA HIS A 144 0.89 -13.40 0.05
C HIS A 144 2.33 -13.35 0.59
N PHE A 145 3.09 -12.32 0.25
CA PHE A 145 4.56 -12.33 0.37
C PHE A 145 5.08 -12.68 1.78
N ARG A 146 4.53 -12.07 2.84
CA ARG A 146 5.06 -12.26 4.20
C ARG A 146 4.74 -13.63 4.80
N GLY A 147 3.52 -14.10 4.60
CA GLY A 147 3.04 -15.38 5.13
C GLY A 147 3.18 -16.55 4.17
N GLY A 148 3.46 -16.29 2.89
CA GLY A 148 3.43 -17.28 1.84
C GLY A 148 2.12 -18.06 1.83
N ARG A 149 2.15 -19.29 1.34
CA ARG A 149 0.99 -20.17 1.33
C ARG A 149 0.40 -20.44 2.73
N ALA A 150 1.23 -20.43 3.78
CA ALA A 150 0.80 -20.70 5.15
C ALA A 150 -0.06 -19.57 5.74
N GLY A 151 0.07 -18.35 5.24
CA GLY A 151 -0.73 -17.20 5.65
C GLY A 151 -2.14 -17.17 5.04
N ILE A 152 -2.50 -18.14 4.19
CA ILE A 152 -3.77 -18.16 3.46
C ILE A 152 -4.51 -19.46 3.78
N SER A 153 -5.77 -19.34 4.22
CA SER A 153 -6.63 -20.46 4.58
C SER A 153 -6.75 -21.48 3.44
N ARG A 154 -6.45 -22.76 3.74
CA ARG A 154 -6.63 -23.85 2.79
C ARG A 154 -8.10 -24.23 2.60
N GLU A 155 -8.95 -23.94 3.57
CA GLU A 155 -10.39 -24.15 3.47
C GLU A 155 -11.02 -23.17 2.47
N ALA A 156 -10.66 -21.87 2.60
CA ALA A 156 -11.13 -20.84 1.69
C ALA A 156 -10.50 -20.96 0.28
N TYR A 157 -9.21 -21.32 0.24
CA TYR A 157 -8.42 -21.42 -0.98
C TYR A 157 -7.58 -22.71 -0.96
N PRO A 158 -8.12 -23.86 -1.39
CA PRO A 158 -7.36 -25.10 -1.53
C PRO A 158 -6.12 -24.90 -2.40
N GLU A 159 -6.28 -24.21 -3.54
CA GLU A 159 -5.22 -23.71 -4.41
C GLU A 159 -5.28 -22.18 -4.48
N LEU A 160 -4.12 -21.55 -4.73
CA LEU A 160 -4.08 -20.08 -4.84
C LEU A 160 -4.53 -19.61 -6.22
N ASP A 161 -4.05 -20.26 -7.27
CA ASP A 161 -4.38 -19.90 -8.64
C ASP A 161 -5.56 -20.76 -9.15
N PRO A 162 -6.54 -20.18 -9.82
CA PRO A 162 -6.70 -18.73 -10.05
C PRO A 162 -7.46 -18.02 -8.93
N THR A 163 -8.18 -18.77 -8.08
CA THR A 163 -9.29 -18.23 -7.26
C THR A 163 -8.84 -17.15 -6.26
N PHE A 164 -7.72 -17.37 -5.55
CA PHE A 164 -7.24 -16.35 -4.59
C PHE A 164 -6.86 -15.05 -5.31
N TYR A 165 -6.11 -15.16 -6.39
CA TYR A 165 -5.66 -13.99 -7.15
C TYR A 165 -6.81 -13.25 -7.81
N ASP A 166 -7.83 -13.97 -8.29
CA ASP A 166 -9.03 -13.38 -8.88
C ASP A 166 -9.89 -12.65 -7.83
N ASP A 167 -10.12 -13.27 -6.67
CA ASP A 167 -10.89 -12.67 -5.59
C ASP A 167 -10.24 -11.36 -5.09
N VAL A 168 -8.91 -11.37 -4.89
CA VAL A 168 -8.17 -10.16 -4.50
C VAL A 168 -8.22 -9.10 -5.60
N ALA A 169 -7.99 -9.50 -6.86
CA ALA A 169 -8.05 -8.56 -7.98
C ALA A 169 -9.44 -7.93 -8.12
N ASN A 170 -10.50 -8.70 -7.93
CA ASN A 170 -11.88 -8.19 -7.94
C ASN A 170 -12.13 -7.20 -6.80
N ALA A 171 -11.64 -7.51 -5.58
CA ALA A 171 -11.76 -6.61 -4.44
C ALA A 171 -11.04 -5.26 -4.67
N TYR A 172 -9.86 -5.30 -5.27
CA TYR A 172 -9.14 -4.08 -5.69
C TYR A 172 -9.87 -3.34 -6.81
N GLY A 173 -10.41 -4.06 -7.77
CA GLY A 173 -11.22 -3.49 -8.86
C GLY A 173 -12.44 -2.74 -8.34
N ASP A 174 -13.12 -3.27 -7.32
CA ASP A 174 -14.26 -2.60 -6.68
C ASP A 174 -13.82 -1.30 -6.00
N GLU A 175 -12.70 -1.29 -5.29
CA GLU A 175 -12.16 -0.07 -4.68
C GLU A 175 -11.76 0.97 -5.75
N LEU A 176 -11.07 0.55 -6.81
CA LEU A 176 -10.70 1.43 -7.92
C LEU A 176 -11.92 2.03 -8.62
N ARG A 177 -12.99 1.25 -8.82
CA ARG A 177 -14.27 1.73 -9.38
C ARG A 177 -14.93 2.74 -8.46
N SER A 178 -14.93 2.48 -7.15
CA SER A 178 -15.48 3.41 -6.16
C SER A 178 -14.72 4.75 -6.17
N LEU A 179 -13.41 4.72 -6.19
CA LEU A 179 -12.56 5.90 -6.29
C LEU A 179 -12.78 6.66 -7.61
N ALA A 180 -12.85 5.95 -8.73
CA ALA A 180 -13.12 6.55 -10.04
C ALA A 180 -14.50 7.24 -10.10
N ALA A 181 -15.52 6.61 -9.52
CA ALA A 181 -16.87 7.20 -9.43
C ALA A 181 -16.87 8.52 -8.62
N ALA A 182 -15.97 8.65 -7.64
CA ALA A 182 -15.75 9.91 -6.92
C ALA A 182 -14.85 10.91 -7.67
N GLY A 183 -14.29 10.48 -8.83
CA GLY A 183 -13.45 11.30 -9.70
C GLY A 183 -11.95 11.16 -9.46
N ALA A 184 -11.50 10.06 -8.86
CA ALA A 184 -10.08 9.73 -8.81
C ALA A 184 -9.57 9.34 -10.20
N THR A 185 -8.49 9.96 -10.62
CA THR A 185 -7.82 9.69 -11.90
C THR A 185 -6.39 9.22 -11.73
N TYR A 186 -5.88 9.18 -10.50
CA TYR A 186 -4.52 8.78 -10.20
C TYR A 186 -4.44 7.98 -8.90
N VAL A 187 -4.06 6.71 -9.01
CA VAL A 187 -3.81 5.80 -7.89
C VAL A 187 -2.38 5.25 -7.97
N GLN A 188 -1.69 5.19 -6.85
CA GLN A 188 -0.40 4.55 -6.70
C GLN A 188 -0.55 3.29 -5.83
N MET A 189 -0.01 2.17 -6.28
CA MET A 189 0.17 0.97 -5.45
C MET A 189 1.57 0.98 -4.84
N ASP A 190 1.66 0.78 -3.52
CA ASP A 190 2.93 0.69 -2.81
C ASP A 190 3.34 -0.76 -2.62
N ASP A 191 4.47 -1.15 -3.20
CA ASP A 191 5.02 -2.50 -3.13
C ASP A 191 6.40 -2.49 -2.46
N THR A 192 6.62 -3.41 -1.54
CA THR A 192 7.95 -3.70 -1.00
C THR A 192 8.47 -5.06 -1.48
N ASN A 193 7.59 -5.93 -1.92
CA ASN A 193 7.86 -7.36 -2.08
C ASN A 193 8.77 -7.64 -3.28
N LEU A 194 8.59 -6.91 -4.38
CA LEU A 194 9.45 -7.02 -5.55
C LEU A 194 10.86 -6.50 -5.26
N ALA A 195 10.97 -5.39 -4.51
CA ALA A 195 12.27 -4.89 -4.06
C ALA A 195 12.94 -5.85 -3.05
N TYR A 196 12.15 -6.52 -2.20
CA TYR A 196 12.68 -7.53 -1.26
C TYR A 196 13.20 -8.77 -2.01
N LEU A 197 12.63 -9.13 -3.16
CA LEU A 197 13.14 -10.21 -3.99
C LEU A 197 14.47 -9.86 -4.72
N CYS A 198 14.97 -8.65 -4.55
CA CYS A 198 16.33 -8.24 -4.97
C CYS A 198 17.40 -8.55 -3.90
N ASP A 199 17.02 -8.84 -2.66
CA ASP A 199 17.89 -9.14 -1.52
C ASP A 199 18.00 -10.65 -1.32
N GLU A 200 19.22 -11.22 -1.36
CA GLU A 200 19.40 -12.68 -1.28
C GLU A 200 18.89 -13.26 0.04
N ARG A 201 19.03 -12.53 1.15
CA ARG A 201 18.49 -12.96 2.44
C ARG A 201 16.95 -13.09 2.40
N MET A 202 16.27 -12.18 1.70
CA MET A 202 14.81 -12.25 1.51
C MET A 202 14.41 -13.37 0.55
N ARG A 203 15.24 -13.64 -0.47
CA ARG A 203 15.08 -14.78 -1.40
C ARG A 203 15.23 -16.11 -0.68
N GLU A 204 16.22 -16.24 0.22
CA GLU A 204 16.39 -17.43 1.06
C GLU A 204 15.17 -17.64 1.98
N ALA A 205 14.64 -16.57 2.57
CA ALA A 205 13.43 -16.65 3.37
C ALA A 205 12.20 -17.10 2.54
N ALA A 206 12.13 -16.72 1.27
CA ALA A 206 11.09 -17.20 0.35
C ALA A 206 11.24 -18.71 0.08
N ARG A 207 12.47 -19.18 -0.22
CA ARG A 207 12.75 -20.63 -0.40
C ARG A 207 12.38 -21.43 0.84
N ALA A 208 12.70 -20.93 2.03
CA ALA A 208 12.38 -21.59 3.30
C ALA A 208 10.86 -21.73 3.54
N ARG A 209 10.04 -20.85 2.94
CA ARG A 209 8.56 -20.96 2.95
C ARG A 209 7.99 -21.87 1.87
N GLY A 210 8.83 -22.38 0.98
CA GLY A 210 8.41 -23.21 -0.16
C GLY A 210 8.08 -22.42 -1.43
N ASP A 211 8.46 -21.15 -1.50
CA ASP A 211 8.32 -20.32 -2.71
C ASP A 211 9.62 -20.35 -3.53
N ASP A 212 9.52 -20.38 -4.85
CA ASP A 212 10.65 -20.14 -5.72
C ASP A 212 10.82 -18.61 -5.94
N PRO A 213 11.91 -17.99 -5.44
CA PRO A 213 12.12 -16.55 -5.59
C PRO A 213 12.43 -16.13 -7.05
N ASN A 214 12.69 -17.07 -7.96
CA ASN A 214 12.81 -16.74 -9.38
C ASN A 214 11.43 -16.67 -10.05
N GLU A 215 10.50 -17.52 -9.64
CA GLU A 215 9.14 -17.55 -10.17
C GLU A 215 8.20 -16.52 -9.53
N LEU A 216 8.48 -16.12 -8.28
CA LEU A 216 7.64 -15.16 -7.57
C LEU A 216 7.45 -13.82 -8.29
N PRO A 217 8.48 -13.17 -8.88
CA PRO A 217 8.30 -11.94 -9.63
C PRO A 217 7.31 -12.09 -10.80
N HIS A 218 7.38 -13.18 -11.56
CA HIS A 218 6.51 -13.47 -12.69
C HIS A 218 5.07 -13.73 -12.22
N ARG A 219 4.91 -14.50 -11.14
CA ARG A 219 3.60 -14.72 -10.51
C ARG A 219 2.98 -13.41 -10.01
N TYR A 220 3.78 -12.54 -9.40
CA TYR A 220 3.31 -11.24 -8.95
C TYR A 220 3.00 -10.29 -10.10
N ALA A 221 3.75 -10.34 -11.19
CA ALA A 221 3.41 -9.60 -12.42
C ALA A 221 2.04 -10.02 -12.96
N ALA A 222 1.81 -11.32 -13.08
CA ALA A 222 0.52 -11.86 -13.50
C ALA A 222 -0.61 -11.46 -12.55
N PHE A 223 -0.36 -11.52 -11.24
CA PHE A 223 -1.34 -11.13 -10.21
C PHE A 223 -1.67 -9.62 -10.27
N ILE A 224 -0.67 -8.76 -10.36
CA ILE A 224 -0.85 -7.31 -10.48
C ILE A 224 -1.60 -6.98 -11.77
N ASN A 225 -1.31 -7.68 -12.87
CA ASN A 225 -2.03 -7.48 -14.13
C ASN A 225 -3.53 -7.82 -14.04
N LYS A 226 -3.93 -8.76 -13.17
CA LYS A 226 -5.36 -9.01 -12.90
C LYS A 226 -6.03 -7.78 -12.25
N VAL A 227 -5.32 -7.04 -11.39
CA VAL A 227 -5.79 -5.75 -10.83
C VAL A 227 -5.81 -4.68 -11.91
N VAL A 228 -4.76 -4.57 -12.71
CA VAL A 228 -4.66 -3.59 -13.81
C VAL A 228 -5.80 -3.78 -14.81
N ALA A 229 -6.20 -5.02 -15.09
CA ALA A 229 -7.32 -5.34 -15.97
C ALA A 229 -8.67 -4.83 -15.43
N GLN A 230 -8.79 -4.59 -14.13
CA GLN A 230 -9.97 -4.01 -13.48
C GLN A 230 -9.96 -2.48 -13.43
N LYS A 231 -8.85 -1.85 -13.83
CA LYS A 231 -8.65 -0.40 -13.75
C LYS A 231 -9.70 0.33 -14.61
N PRO A 232 -10.44 1.31 -14.04
CA PRO A 232 -11.35 2.15 -14.82
C PRO A 232 -10.62 2.92 -15.93
N ALA A 233 -11.32 3.10 -17.06
CA ALA A 233 -10.79 3.87 -18.18
C ALA A 233 -10.42 5.31 -17.74
N GLY A 234 -9.27 5.80 -18.18
CA GLY A 234 -8.78 7.15 -17.84
C GLY A 234 -8.09 7.27 -16.48
N MET A 235 -8.09 6.21 -15.66
CA MET A 235 -7.33 6.19 -14.41
C MET A 235 -5.86 5.82 -14.70
N LEU A 236 -4.94 6.57 -14.13
CA LEU A 236 -3.52 6.24 -14.07
C LEU A 236 -3.27 5.36 -12.85
N LEU A 237 -2.66 4.20 -13.05
CA LEU A 237 -2.26 3.28 -12.00
C LEU A 237 -0.74 3.10 -12.03
N ALA A 238 -0.07 3.71 -11.05
CA ALA A 238 1.38 3.63 -10.88
C ALA A 238 1.75 2.65 -9.76
N MET A 239 3.02 2.28 -9.67
CA MET A 239 3.56 1.49 -8.58
C MET A 239 4.82 2.13 -8.02
N HIS A 240 4.88 2.23 -6.70
CA HIS A 240 6.10 2.53 -5.97
C HIS A 240 6.75 1.23 -5.48
N LEU A 241 8.05 1.12 -5.71
CA LEU A 241 8.88 -0.01 -5.28
C LEU A 241 9.77 0.46 -4.12
N CYS A 242 9.29 0.23 -2.91
CA CYS A 242 9.94 0.62 -1.68
C CYS A 242 10.91 -0.46 -1.20
N ARG A 243 12.12 -0.08 -0.83
CA ARG A 243 13.10 -1.00 -0.19
C ARG A 243 12.82 -1.23 1.30
N GLY A 244 11.71 -0.71 1.82
CA GLY A 244 11.32 -0.76 3.21
C GLY A 244 12.11 0.25 4.04
N ASN A 245 11.44 1.29 4.51
CA ASN A 245 12.04 2.34 5.33
C ASN A 245 11.64 2.15 6.79
N PHE A 246 12.64 1.92 7.65
CA PHE A 246 12.45 1.92 9.10
C PHE A 246 13.54 2.75 9.75
N LYS A 247 13.19 3.90 10.32
CA LYS A 247 14.11 4.84 10.97
C LYS A 247 15.33 5.19 10.10
N SER A 248 15.07 5.55 8.84
CA SER A 248 16.08 5.92 7.84
C SER A 248 17.03 4.79 7.43
N THR A 249 16.64 3.53 7.60
CA THR A 249 17.34 2.36 7.08
C THR A 249 16.44 1.60 6.11
N HIS A 250 17.00 1.10 5.01
CA HIS A 250 16.28 0.20 4.11
C HIS A 250 16.32 -1.25 4.62
N ALA A 251 15.24 -2.00 4.40
CA ALA A 251 15.13 -3.39 4.81
C ALA A 251 15.74 -4.37 3.79
N ALA A 252 15.81 -3.97 2.52
CA ALA A 252 16.32 -4.81 1.42
C ALA A 252 17.41 -4.10 0.63
N ALA A 253 18.47 -4.84 0.33
CA ALA A 253 19.60 -4.43 -0.52
C ALA A 253 19.47 -5.08 -1.91
N GLY A 254 20.50 -4.92 -2.74
CA GLY A 254 20.57 -5.50 -4.08
C GLY A 254 20.12 -4.56 -5.19
N ASN A 255 20.34 -4.97 -6.43
CA ASN A 255 19.86 -4.29 -7.63
C ASN A 255 18.56 -4.93 -8.14
N TYR A 256 17.90 -4.30 -9.09
CA TYR A 256 16.61 -4.78 -9.63
C TYR A 256 16.71 -5.92 -10.64
N GLU A 257 17.91 -6.38 -10.99
CA GLU A 257 18.12 -7.45 -12.00
C GLU A 257 17.25 -8.68 -11.78
N PRO A 258 17.10 -9.23 -10.53
CA PRO A 258 16.28 -10.40 -10.30
C PRO A 258 14.79 -10.27 -10.61
N VAL A 259 14.28 -9.05 -10.72
CA VAL A 259 12.85 -8.75 -10.93
C VAL A 259 12.61 -7.91 -12.19
N ALA A 260 13.67 -7.50 -12.90
CA ALA A 260 13.60 -6.53 -13.99
C ALA A 260 12.72 -7.00 -15.15
N GLU A 261 12.78 -8.28 -15.50
CA GLU A 261 11.97 -8.83 -16.60
C GLU A 261 10.48 -8.76 -16.24
N ALA A 262 10.09 -9.32 -15.11
CA ALA A 262 8.72 -9.29 -14.63
C ALA A 262 8.20 -7.85 -14.51
N LEU A 263 9.03 -6.95 -13.93
CA LEU A 263 8.67 -5.57 -13.68
C LEU A 263 8.49 -4.75 -14.96
N LEU A 264 9.44 -4.83 -15.89
CA LEU A 264 9.53 -3.90 -17.03
C LEU A 264 8.92 -4.46 -18.33
N ARG A 265 8.72 -5.78 -18.42
CA ARG A 265 8.19 -6.43 -19.64
C ARG A 265 6.83 -7.05 -19.45
N GLU A 266 6.48 -7.52 -18.23
CA GLU A 266 5.26 -8.28 -18.02
C GLU A 266 4.18 -7.45 -17.35
N MET A 267 4.50 -6.50 -16.45
CA MET A 267 3.50 -5.67 -15.80
C MET A 267 3.01 -4.54 -16.71
N ASN A 268 1.69 -4.37 -16.74
CA ASN A 268 1.00 -3.39 -17.59
C ASN A 268 0.63 -2.10 -16.81
N LEU A 269 1.53 -1.63 -15.94
CA LEU A 269 1.34 -0.40 -15.18
C LEU A 269 1.67 0.84 -16.02
N ASP A 270 1.07 1.98 -15.65
CA ASP A 270 1.29 3.23 -16.38
C ASP A 270 2.63 3.89 -16.00
N ALA A 271 3.14 3.69 -14.77
CA ALA A 271 4.40 4.26 -14.29
C ALA A 271 4.98 3.52 -13.09
N TYR A 272 6.28 3.71 -12.86
CA TYR A 272 7.03 3.16 -11.73
C TYR A 272 7.80 4.26 -11.00
N PHE A 273 7.81 4.18 -9.67
CA PHE A 273 8.64 4.97 -8.77
C PHE A 273 9.57 4.03 -8.02
N MET A 274 10.81 3.95 -8.47
CA MET A 274 11.79 2.97 -7.98
C MET A 274 12.81 3.64 -7.08
N GLU A 275 13.10 3.03 -5.93
CA GLU A 275 14.22 3.43 -5.07
C GLU A 275 15.52 2.76 -5.54
N TYR A 276 16.59 3.56 -5.71
CA TYR A 276 17.91 3.11 -6.13
C TYR A 276 18.92 3.16 -4.99
#